data_f66f22705530583f09107ddfbab03c40
#
_entry.id   f66f22705530583f09107ddfbab03c40
#
_cell.length_a   1.000
_cell.length_b   1.000
_cell.length_c   1.000
_cell.angle_alpha   90.00
_cell.angle_beta   90.00
_cell.angle_gamma   90.00
#
_symmetry.space_group_name_H-M   'P 1'
#
loop_
_entity.id
_entity.type
_entity.pdbx_description
1 polymer ?
#
loop_
_entity_poly.entity_id
_entity_poly.type
_entity_poly.pdbx_seq_one_letter_code
_entity_poly.pdbx_strand_id
1 'polypeptide(L)'
;AGVSGVDNPKYSEDLSADIKFGYCTEFIINLEKPYGIKEEEELKQFLESIGDSIVCVSDDEIVKIHVHTNHPGQAFEKGLTLGYLSNMKVDNMRLEHHEKVIKQAEREEAARQEAARQAEKEKQQPKKQYGFIAVSMGDGLKEFFTELGVDYVIEGGQTMNPSTEDMLNAIEKVHAENIFIFPNNKNVVLEANQAAGLCEDKNIIVLATANAPQGISAMIAFDSTMTLEDNKNNMLEAVSNVK
;
A
#
# COMPACT_ATOMS: atom_id res chain seq x y z
N ALA A 1 38.53 6.36 -33.30
CA ALA A 1 37.11 6.11 -33.01
C ALA A 1 37.02 5.78 -31.53
N GLY A 2 36.65 6.80 -30.75
CA GLY A 2 36.51 6.66 -29.29
C GLY A 2 35.18 5.97 -28.95
N VAL A 3 35.26 4.97 -28.09
CA VAL A 3 34.10 4.39 -27.41
C VAL A 3 33.78 5.33 -26.24
N SER A 4 32.68 6.07 -26.33
CA SER A 4 32.17 6.89 -25.26
C SER A 4 31.78 6.00 -24.10
N GLY A 5 32.34 6.30 -22.92
CA GLY A 5 32.04 5.60 -21.68
C GLY A 5 30.53 5.70 -21.34
N VAL A 6 29.97 4.56 -21.05
CA VAL A 6 28.68 4.46 -20.39
C VAL A 6 28.93 4.96 -18.96
N ASP A 7 28.40 6.15 -18.63
CA ASP A 7 28.34 6.63 -17.26
C ASP A 7 27.57 5.62 -16.43
N ASN A 8 28.31 4.87 -15.64
CA ASN A 8 27.73 3.98 -14.62
C ASN A 8 27.09 4.87 -13.55
N PRO A 9 25.79 4.82 -13.29
CA PRO A 9 25.19 5.64 -12.25
C PRO A 9 25.90 5.31 -10.93
N LYS A 10 26.43 6.34 -10.28
CA LYS A 10 27.02 6.23 -8.94
C LYS A 10 25.99 5.55 -8.04
N TYR A 11 26.33 4.33 -7.63
CA TYR A 11 25.60 3.62 -6.59
C TYR A 11 25.60 4.51 -5.34
N SER A 12 24.44 5.06 -5.00
CA SER A 12 24.28 5.73 -3.73
C SER A 12 24.37 4.66 -2.63
N GLU A 13 25.36 4.78 -1.76
CA GLU A 13 25.65 3.87 -0.64
C GLU A 13 24.50 3.74 0.38
N ASP A 14 23.41 4.48 0.21
CA ASP A 14 22.30 4.61 1.17
C ASP A 14 21.15 3.61 0.98
N LEU A 15 21.20 2.72 -0.02
CA LEU A 15 20.14 1.74 -0.30
C LEU A 15 20.53 0.28 0.00
N SER A 16 21.73 0.02 0.52
CA SER A 16 22.05 -1.31 1.04
C SER A 16 21.45 -1.45 2.45
N ALA A 17 20.41 -2.26 2.59
CA ALA A 17 20.16 -2.87 3.89
C ALA A 17 21.53 -3.36 4.42
N ASP A 18 21.76 -3.24 5.73
CA ASP A 18 23.06 -3.61 6.36
C ASP A 18 23.29 -5.13 6.27
N ILE A 19 23.51 -5.60 5.00
CA ILE A 19 23.75 -7.01 4.67
C ILE A 19 25.21 -7.29 4.96
N LYS A 20 25.46 -7.73 6.18
CA LYS A 20 26.81 -8.06 6.69
C LYS A 20 27.48 -9.14 5.83
N PHE A 21 26.75 -10.21 5.50
CA PHE A 21 27.19 -11.31 4.65
C PHE A 21 26.40 -11.32 3.35
N GLY A 22 27.09 -11.12 2.23
CA GLY A 22 26.45 -10.78 0.94
C GLY A 22 25.96 -11.97 0.13
N TYR A 23 26.38 -13.19 0.43
CA TYR A 23 26.04 -14.37 -0.37
C TYR A 23 25.28 -15.40 0.45
N CYS A 24 24.08 -15.75 -0.01
CA CYS A 24 23.36 -16.94 0.42
C CYS A 24 23.98 -18.15 -0.30
N THR A 25 24.56 -19.07 0.46
CA THR A 25 25.29 -20.21 -0.06
C THR A 25 24.65 -21.50 0.41
N GLU A 26 24.20 -22.34 -0.51
CA GLU A 26 23.54 -23.61 -0.24
C GLU A 26 24.26 -24.76 -0.97
N PHE A 27 24.41 -25.89 -0.33
CA PHE A 27 24.94 -27.10 -0.96
C PHE A 27 24.65 -28.34 -0.12
N ILE A 28 24.81 -29.50 -0.75
CA ILE A 28 24.73 -30.80 -0.09
C ILE A 28 26.11 -31.44 -0.15
N ILE A 29 26.60 -31.93 0.99
CA ILE A 29 27.78 -32.78 1.12
C ILE A 29 27.31 -34.22 1.08
N ASN A 30 27.75 -35.00 0.09
CA ASN A 30 27.55 -36.43 0.05
C ASN A 30 28.74 -37.06 0.77
N LEU A 31 28.50 -37.67 1.93
CA LEU A 31 29.53 -38.09 2.86
C LEU A 31 30.39 -39.26 2.31
N GLU A 32 31.68 -39.13 2.33
CA GLU A 32 32.65 -40.18 1.99
C GLU A 32 33.49 -40.60 3.20
N LYS A 33 33.23 -39.96 4.33
CA LYS A 33 33.95 -40.19 5.60
C LYS A 33 32.96 -40.32 6.73
N PRO A 34 33.32 -40.99 7.84
CA PRO A 34 32.51 -41.01 9.04
C PRO A 34 32.17 -39.60 9.50
N TYR A 35 30.87 -39.35 9.76
CA TYR A 35 30.36 -38.06 10.20
C TYR A 35 29.52 -38.30 11.45
N GLY A 36 29.89 -37.66 12.55
CA GLY A 36 29.22 -37.75 13.82
C GLY A 36 29.08 -36.38 14.46
N ILE A 37 28.71 -36.37 15.75
CA ILE A 37 28.48 -35.14 16.51
C ILE A 37 29.69 -34.22 16.50
N LYS A 38 30.90 -34.76 16.59
CA LYS A 38 32.14 -34.00 16.63
C LYS A 38 32.42 -33.30 15.29
N GLU A 39 32.29 -34.03 14.19
CA GLU A 39 32.46 -33.50 12.85
C GLU A 39 31.41 -32.44 12.50
N GLU A 40 30.17 -32.63 12.98
CA GLU A 40 29.10 -31.65 12.84
C GLU A 40 29.39 -30.37 13.63
N GLU A 41 29.86 -30.46 14.86
CA GLU A 41 30.24 -29.30 15.67
C GLU A 41 31.43 -28.55 15.04
N GLU A 42 32.44 -29.25 14.56
CA GLU A 42 33.58 -28.64 13.87
C GLU A 42 33.18 -27.94 12.58
N LEU A 43 32.23 -28.51 11.83
CA LEU A 43 31.68 -27.87 10.61
C LEU A 43 30.89 -26.63 10.95
N LYS A 44 29.99 -26.69 11.94
CA LYS A 44 29.18 -25.54 12.40
C LYS A 44 30.07 -24.41 12.92
N GLN A 45 31.04 -24.68 13.76
CA GLN A 45 32.00 -23.68 14.27
C GLN A 45 32.78 -23.02 13.14
N PHE A 46 33.19 -23.79 12.14
CA PHE A 46 33.86 -23.23 10.97
C PHE A 46 32.93 -22.28 10.19
N LEU A 47 31.69 -22.70 9.91
CA LEU A 47 30.72 -21.86 9.20
C LEU A 47 30.38 -20.59 9.98
N GLU A 48 30.24 -20.67 11.31
CA GLU A 48 30.03 -19.52 12.20
C GLU A 48 31.21 -18.52 12.16
N SER A 49 32.42 -19.01 11.92
CA SER A 49 33.62 -18.14 11.80
C SER A 49 33.63 -17.32 10.51
N ILE A 50 32.91 -17.74 9.47
CA ILE A 50 32.92 -17.10 8.14
C ILE A 50 31.57 -16.52 7.73
N GLY A 51 30.50 -16.73 8.51
CA GLY A 51 29.14 -16.34 8.13
C GLY A 51 28.16 -16.30 9.28
N ASP A 52 26.89 -16.14 8.95
CA ASP A 52 25.75 -16.25 9.85
C ASP A 52 24.58 -17.03 9.18
N SER A 53 23.41 -17.07 9.86
CA SER A 53 22.19 -17.73 9.35
C SER A 53 22.43 -19.18 8.93
N ILE A 54 23.24 -19.90 9.74
CA ILE A 54 23.69 -21.24 9.41
C ILE A 54 22.59 -22.25 9.66
N VAL A 55 22.29 -23.06 8.65
CA VAL A 55 21.48 -24.28 8.76
C VAL A 55 22.35 -25.46 8.33
N CYS A 56 22.54 -26.40 9.23
CA CYS A 56 23.27 -27.63 9.00
C CYS A 56 22.38 -28.79 9.44
N VAL A 57 21.88 -29.56 8.48
CA VAL A 57 21.03 -30.72 8.72
C VAL A 57 21.68 -31.95 8.09
N SER A 58 21.87 -33.00 8.87
CA SER A 58 22.54 -34.22 8.45
C SER A 58 21.68 -35.46 8.62
N ASP A 59 21.92 -36.43 7.79
CA ASP A 59 21.55 -37.82 7.96
C ASP A 59 22.81 -38.71 7.79
N ASP A 60 22.62 -40.05 7.66
CA ASP A 60 23.74 -40.98 7.56
C ASP A 60 24.55 -40.85 6.26
N GLU A 61 24.01 -40.25 5.20
CA GLU A 61 24.61 -40.20 3.87
C GLU A 61 24.96 -38.77 3.41
N ILE A 62 24.18 -37.75 3.88
CA ILE A 62 24.32 -36.39 3.40
C ILE A 62 24.29 -35.36 4.52
N VAL A 63 24.91 -34.20 4.25
CA VAL A 63 24.76 -32.99 5.08
C VAL A 63 24.29 -31.86 4.19
N LYS A 64 23.13 -31.25 4.49
CA LYS A 64 22.62 -30.07 3.82
C LYS A 64 23.06 -28.83 4.56
N ILE A 65 23.72 -27.93 3.82
CA ILE A 65 24.25 -26.65 4.34
C ILE A 65 23.52 -25.48 3.71
N HIS A 66 23.18 -24.50 4.55
CA HIS A 66 22.84 -23.15 4.19
C HIS A 66 23.64 -22.20 5.08
N VAL A 67 24.28 -21.19 4.49
CA VAL A 67 25.05 -20.18 5.22
C VAL A 67 25.05 -18.86 4.47
N HIS A 68 24.89 -17.74 5.18
CA HIS A 68 25.15 -16.42 4.65
C HIS A 68 26.62 -16.05 4.91
N THR A 69 27.41 -15.84 3.88
CA THR A 69 28.85 -15.59 4.00
C THR A 69 29.35 -14.63 2.92
N ASN A 70 30.51 -14.01 3.18
CA ASN A 70 31.25 -13.29 2.14
C ASN A 70 32.31 -14.20 1.44
N HIS A 71 32.44 -15.45 1.92
CA HIS A 71 33.44 -16.41 1.49
C HIS A 71 32.84 -17.77 1.06
N PRO A 72 31.94 -17.80 0.04
CA PRO A 72 31.28 -19.05 -0.37
C PRO A 72 32.28 -20.15 -0.76
N GLY A 73 33.41 -19.77 -1.37
CA GLY A 73 34.46 -20.72 -1.70
C GLY A 73 35.01 -21.45 -0.49
N GLN A 74 35.20 -20.77 0.65
CA GLN A 74 35.70 -21.42 1.87
C GLN A 74 34.66 -22.40 2.46
N ALA A 75 33.37 -22.09 2.33
CA ALA A 75 32.32 -23.02 2.75
C ALA A 75 32.33 -24.30 1.92
N PHE A 76 32.49 -24.18 0.59
CA PHE A 76 32.63 -25.33 -0.29
C PHE A 76 33.93 -26.13 -0.01
N GLU A 77 35.07 -25.48 0.14
CA GLU A 77 36.36 -26.11 0.47
C GLU A 77 36.24 -26.94 1.76
N LYS A 78 35.58 -26.40 2.79
CA LYS A 78 35.33 -27.13 4.04
C LYS A 78 34.43 -28.34 3.81
N GLY A 79 33.37 -28.20 3.02
CA GLY A 79 32.49 -29.32 2.67
C GLY A 79 33.19 -30.42 1.92
N LEU A 80 34.10 -30.09 0.99
CA LEU A 80 34.90 -31.05 0.23
C LEU A 80 35.87 -31.89 1.11
N THR A 81 36.17 -31.44 2.32
CA THR A 81 36.96 -32.25 3.27
C THR A 81 36.17 -33.46 3.79
N LEU A 82 34.85 -33.47 3.72
CA LEU A 82 33.96 -34.50 4.24
C LEU A 82 33.40 -35.44 3.15
N GLY A 83 33.30 -34.95 1.93
CA GLY A 83 32.81 -35.71 0.79
C GLY A 83 32.71 -34.85 -0.47
N TYR A 84 31.93 -35.31 -1.47
CA TYR A 84 31.72 -34.53 -2.71
C TYR A 84 30.44 -33.70 -2.60
N LEU A 85 30.42 -32.56 -3.31
CA LEU A 85 29.31 -31.60 -3.24
C LEU A 85 28.32 -31.80 -4.36
N SER A 86 27.04 -31.58 -4.05
CA SER A 86 25.95 -31.51 -5.00
C SER A 86 24.98 -30.35 -4.67
N ASN A 87 24.10 -30.01 -5.61
CA ASN A 87 23.09 -28.93 -5.45
C ASN A 87 23.69 -27.61 -4.95
N MET A 88 24.86 -27.24 -5.47
CA MET A 88 25.54 -26.00 -5.11
C MET A 88 24.79 -24.81 -5.69
N LYS A 89 24.45 -23.84 -4.84
CA LYS A 89 23.80 -22.58 -5.19
C LYS A 89 24.44 -21.44 -4.42
N VAL A 90 24.71 -20.33 -5.11
CA VAL A 90 25.20 -19.09 -4.51
C VAL A 90 24.42 -17.92 -5.09
N ASP A 91 23.67 -17.24 -4.25
CA ASP A 91 22.92 -16.04 -4.63
C ASP A 91 23.55 -14.80 -3.99
N ASN A 92 23.68 -13.72 -4.75
CA ASN A 92 24.13 -12.44 -4.22
C ASN A 92 22.94 -11.64 -3.68
N MET A 93 22.76 -11.66 -2.37
CA MET A 93 21.63 -11.02 -1.68
C MET A 93 21.64 -9.49 -1.84
N ARG A 94 22.79 -8.85 -2.04
CA ARG A 94 22.88 -7.41 -2.31
C ARG A 94 22.28 -7.05 -3.67
N LEU A 95 22.50 -7.88 -4.70
CA LEU A 95 21.92 -7.68 -6.03
C LEU A 95 20.42 -7.93 -6.00
N GLU A 96 19.97 -9.01 -5.34
CA GLU A 96 18.53 -9.29 -5.21
C GLU A 96 17.78 -8.18 -4.46
N HIS A 97 18.37 -7.64 -3.40
CA HIS A 97 17.79 -6.52 -2.67
C HIS A 97 17.69 -5.27 -3.55
N HIS A 98 18.75 -4.93 -4.26
CA HIS A 98 18.81 -3.79 -5.18
C HIS A 98 17.75 -3.90 -6.29
N GLU A 99 17.62 -5.06 -6.93
CA GLU A 99 16.59 -5.28 -7.94
C GLU A 99 15.17 -5.14 -7.39
N LYS A 100 14.91 -5.61 -6.16
CA LYS A 100 13.59 -5.47 -5.51
C LYS A 100 13.26 -4.00 -5.25
N VAL A 101 14.23 -3.22 -4.76
CA VAL A 101 14.04 -1.78 -4.49
C VAL A 101 13.78 -1.01 -5.78
N ILE A 102 14.53 -1.27 -6.86
CA ILE A 102 14.29 -0.63 -8.16
C ILE A 102 12.90 -0.97 -8.69
N LYS A 103 12.52 -2.24 -8.71
CA LYS A 103 11.19 -2.67 -9.19
C LYS A 103 10.05 -2.08 -8.37
N GLN A 104 10.26 -1.89 -7.06
CA GLN A 104 9.27 -1.23 -6.22
C GLN A 104 9.15 0.26 -6.55
N ALA A 105 10.27 0.97 -6.68
CA ALA A 105 10.28 2.38 -7.07
C ALA A 105 9.63 2.61 -8.44
N GLU A 106 9.92 1.77 -9.44
CA GLU A 106 9.30 1.82 -10.76
C GLU A 106 7.78 1.60 -10.71
N ARG A 107 7.31 0.66 -9.86
CA ARG A 107 5.88 0.42 -9.66
C ARG A 107 5.18 1.60 -9.00
N GLU A 108 5.81 2.20 -8.00
CA GLU A 108 5.27 3.37 -7.30
C GLU A 108 5.20 4.59 -8.23
N GLU A 109 6.21 4.78 -9.06
CA GLU A 109 6.22 5.86 -10.06
C GLU A 109 5.16 5.63 -11.15
N ALA A 110 5.04 4.41 -11.67
CA ALA A 110 4.00 4.06 -12.64
C ALA A 110 2.58 4.24 -12.07
N ALA A 111 2.36 3.86 -10.82
CA ALA A 111 1.08 4.07 -10.13
C ALA A 111 0.76 5.57 -9.95
N ARG A 112 1.76 6.39 -9.60
CA ARG A 112 1.62 7.85 -9.52
C ARG A 112 1.28 8.47 -10.87
N GLN A 113 1.95 8.05 -11.94
CA GLN A 113 1.69 8.57 -13.29
C GLN A 113 0.29 8.17 -13.77
N GLU A 114 -0.14 6.93 -13.51
CA GLU A 114 -1.48 6.47 -13.86
C GLU A 114 -2.57 7.23 -13.09
N ALA A 115 -2.38 7.44 -11.78
CA ALA A 115 -3.29 8.23 -10.95
C ALA A 115 -3.37 9.70 -11.42
N ALA A 116 -2.23 10.30 -11.79
CA ALA A 116 -2.19 11.66 -12.34
C ALA A 116 -2.93 11.76 -13.70
N ARG A 117 -2.76 10.75 -14.58
CA ARG A 117 -3.47 10.70 -15.87
C ARG A 117 -4.97 10.49 -15.69
N GLN A 118 -5.39 9.70 -14.71
CA GLN A 118 -6.80 9.52 -14.39
C GLN A 118 -7.43 10.81 -13.85
N ALA A 119 -6.75 11.46 -12.90
CA ALA A 119 -7.20 12.75 -12.35
C ALA A 119 -7.29 13.85 -13.45
N GLU A 120 -6.37 13.85 -14.43
CA GLU A 120 -6.40 14.81 -15.53
C GLU A 120 -7.53 14.51 -16.53
N LYS A 121 -7.83 13.22 -16.78
CA LYS A 121 -8.98 12.81 -17.60
C LYS A 121 -10.30 13.15 -16.93
N GLU A 122 -10.41 13.01 -15.61
CA GLU A 122 -11.61 13.38 -14.84
C GLU A 122 -11.84 14.89 -14.87
N LYS A 123 -10.78 15.71 -14.78
CA LYS A 123 -10.87 17.17 -14.93
C LYS A 123 -11.29 17.64 -16.32
N GLN A 124 -11.06 16.84 -17.37
CA GLN A 124 -11.46 17.15 -18.75
C GLN A 124 -12.89 16.70 -19.09
N GLN A 125 -13.54 15.90 -18.25
CA GLN A 125 -14.95 15.55 -18.43
C GLN A 125 -15.84 16.74 -18.02
N PRO A 126 -17.00 16.95 -18.70
CA PRO A 126 -17.95 17.97 -18.26
C PRO A 126 -18.36 17.69 -16.82
N LYS A 127 -18.39 18.74 -15.98
CA LYS A 127 -18.81 18.62 -14.59
C LYS A 127 -20.22 18.02 -14.53
N LYS A 128 -20.47 17.06 -13.64
CA LYS A 128 -21.82 16.61 -13.33
C LYS A 128 -22.62 17.79 -12.75
N GLN A 129 -23.91 17.83 -13.02
CA GLN A 129 -24.77 18.86 -12.43
C GLN A 129 -24.84 18.71 -10.90
N TYR A 130 -24.88 17.47 -10.42
CA TYR A 130 -24.96 17.13 -8.98
C TYR A 130 -23.89 16.11 -8.61
N GLY A 131 -23.32 16.27 -7.44
CA GLY A 131 -22.42 15.33 -6.79
C GLY A 131 -22.79 15.12 -5.32
N PHE A 132 -22.36 14.02 -4.74
CA PHE A 132 -22.76 13.62 -3.39
C PHE A 132 -21.55 13.15 -2.58
N ILE A 133 -21.44 13.67 -1.36
CA ILE A 133 -20.44 13.27 -0.38
C ILE A 133 -21.17 12.81 0.89
N ALA A 134 -20.82 11.65 1.42
CA ALA A 134 -21.35 11.16 2.70
C ALA A 134 -20.19 10.86 3.67
N VAL A 135 -20.42 11.10 4.95
CA VAL A 135 -19.57 10.59 6.02
C VAL A 135 -20.14 9.29 6.53
N SER A 136 -19.34 8.26 6.62
CA SER A 136 -19.79 6.94 7.05
C SER A 136 -18.65 6.17 7.72
N MET A 137 -19.00 5.23 8.61
CA MET A 137 -18.07 4.34 9.28
C MET A 137 -18.37 2.89 8.89
N GLY A 138 -17.27 2.19 8.50
CA GLY A 138 -17.29 0.77 8.13
C GLY A 138 -17.67 0.51 6.68
N ASP A 139 -17.11 -0.58 6.15
CA ASP A 139 -17.17 -0.92 4.72
C ASP A 139 -18.60 -1.13 4.20
N GLY A 140 -19.48 -1.74 4.98
CA GLY A 140 -20.83 -2.03 4.54
C GLY A 140 -21.69 -0.77 4.30
N LEU A 141 -21.57 0.28 5.13
CA LEU A 141 -22.26 1.55 4.89
C LEU A 141 -21.62 2.33 3.74
N LYS A 142 -20.30 2.23 3.58
CA LYS A 142 -19.58 2.82 2.46
C LYS A 142 -20.03 2.22 1.13
N GLU A 143 -20.10 0.91 1.04
CA GLU A 143 -20.62 0.21 -0.14
C GLU A 143 -22.07 0.63 -0.44
N PHE A 144 -22.90 0.65 0.59
CA PHE A 144 -24.32 1.04 0.44
C PHE A 144 -24.49 2.47 -0.08
N PHE A 145 -23.77 3.46 0.47
CA PHE A 145 -23.79 4.83 -0.04
C PHE A 145 -23.28 4.93 -1.47
N THR A 146 -22.26 4.16 -1.83
CA THR A 146 -21.72 4.11 -3.21
C THR A 146 -22.77 3.53 -4.18
N GLU A 147 -23.48 2.47 -3.79
CA GLU A 147 -24.58 1.88 -4.59
C GLU A 147 -25.75 2.84 -4.75
N LEU A 148 -26.03 3.69 -3.76
CA LEU A 148 -27.04 4.76 -3.87
C LEU A 148 -26.60 5.91 -4.78
N GLY A 149 -25.36 5.94 -5.26
CA GLY A 149 -24.85 6.97 -6.16
C GLY A 149 -24.08 8.09 -5.47
N VAL A 150 -23.62 7.91 -4.23
CA VAL A 150 -22.70 8.84 -3.57
C VAL A 150 -21.33 8.75 -4.25
N ASP A 151 -20.80 9.88 -4.71
CA ASP A 151 -19.56 9.95 -5.46
C ASP A 151 -18.31 9.77 -4.59
N TYR A 152 -18.38 10.21 -3.34
CA TYR A 152 -17.26 10.08 -2.40
C TYR A 152 -17.77 9.85 -0.96
N VAL A 153 -17.22 8.83 -0.31
CA VAL A 153 -17.51 8.54 1.10
C VAL A 153 -16.27 8.82 1.94
N ILE A 154 -16.41 9.76 2.88
CA ILE A 154 -15.38 10.08 3.86
C ILE A 154 -15.52 9.08 5.01
N GLU A 155 -14.44 8.39 5.32
CA GLU A 155 -14.41 7.48 6.46
C GLU A 155 -14.32 8.28 7.77
N GLY A 156 -15.30 8.12 8.62
CA GLY A 156 -15.39 8.81 9.89
C GLY A 156 -16.63 8.41 10.68
N GLY A 157 -16.60 8.61 11.97
CA GLY A 157 -17.70 8.18 12.84
C GLY A 157 -17.56 8.70 14.27
N GLN A 158 -18.13 7.98 15.24
CA GLN A 158 -18.26 8.45 16.64
C GLN A 158 -16.93 8.74 17.34
N THR A 159 -15.82 8.15 16.91
CA THR A 159 -14.49 8.27 17.55
C THR A 159 -13.46 9.01 16.70
N MET A 160 -13.68 9.16 15.39
CA MET A 160 -12.81 9.88 14.46
C MET A 160 -13.65 10.77 13.57
N ASN A 161 -13.86 12.03 13.98
CA ASN A 161 -14.55 13.00 13.15
C ASN A 161 -13.62 13.50 12.04
N PRO A 162 -14.07 13.51 10.77
CA PRO A 162 -13.33 14.13 9.68
C PRO A 162 -13.08 15.62 9.97
N SER A 163 -11.90 16.08 9.61
CA SER A 163 -11.53 17.50 9.70
C SER A 163 -12.13 18.31 8.54
N THR A 164 -12.08 19.65 8.66
CA THR A 164 -12.41 20.55 7.54
C THR A 164 -11.54 20.28 6.31
N GLU A 165 -10.27 19.92 6.50
CA GLU A 165 -9.35 19.54 5.42
C GLU A 165 -9.79 18.27 4.71
N ASP A 166 -10.24 17.24 5.44
CA ASP A 166 -10.79 16.00 4.86
C ASP A 166 -12.02 16.30 4.00
N MET A 167 -12.89 17.23 4.45
CA MET A 167 -14.04 17.68 3.67
C MET A 167 -13.63 18.41 2.39
N LEU A 168 -12.66 19.32 2.45
CA LEU A 168 -12.13 20.04 1.29
C LEU A 168 -11.53 19.06 0.28
N ASN A 169 -10.74 18.10 0.74
CA ASN A 169 -10.16 17.05 -0.10
C ASN A 169 -11.23 16.19 -0.77
N ALA A 170 -12.34 15.90 -0.09
CA ALA A 170 -13.46 15.18 -0.68
C ALA A 170 -14.20 16.02 -1.73
N ILE A 171 -14.44 17.29 -1.45
CA ILE A 171 -15.07 18.24 -2.38
C ILE A 171 -14.22 18.37 -3.66
N GLU A 172 -12.90 18.42 -3.55
CA GLU A 172 -12.00 18.51 -4.69
C GLU A 172 -12.11 17.27 -5.61
N LYS A 173 -12.25 16.09 -5.04
CA LYS A 173 -12.35 14.81 -5.77
C LYS A 173 -13.68 14.64 -6.51
N VAL A 174 -14.76 15.32 -6.09
CA VAL A 174 -16.06 15.22 -6.74
C VAL A 174 -16.18 16.25 -7.86
N HIS A 175 -16.20 15.79 -9.11
CA HIS A 175 -16.26 16.65 -10.29
C HIS A 175 -17.72 17.01 -10.65
N ALA A 176 -18.33 17.90 -9.84
CA ALA A 176 -19.69 18.38 -9.98
C ALA A 176 -19.79 19.89 -9.75
N GLU A 177 -20.87 20.52 -10.29
CA GLU A 177 -21.18 21.94 -10.06
C GLU A 177 -21.80 22.16 -8.68
N ASN A 178 -22.76 21.30 -8.33
CA ASN A 178 -23.48 21.35 -7.05
C ASN A 178 -23.17 20.07 -6.28
N ILE A 179 -22.71 20.19 -5.03
CA ILE A 179 -22.36 19.04 -4.20
C ILE A 179 -23.19 19.05 -2.92
N PHE A 180 -23.95 17.99 -2.70
CA PHE A 180 -24.62 17.73 -1.45
C PHE A 180 -23.70 16.95 -0.51
N ILE A 181 -23.58 17.42 0.74
CA ILE A 181 -22.81 16.75 1.79
C ILE A 181 -23.75 16.23 2.88
N PHE A 182 -23.64 14.94 3.19
CA PHE A 182 -24.32 14.26 4.28
C PHE A 182 -23.33 13.97 5.41
N PRO A 183 -23.26 14.81 6.47
CA PRO A 183 -22.32 14.59 7.58
C PRO A 183 -22.63 13.32 8.37
N ASN A 184 -23.90 12.91 8.47
CA ASN A 184 -24.38 11.72 9.18
C ASN A 184 -23.94 11.64 10.66
N ASN A 185 -23.49 12.77 11.20
CA ASN A 185 -23.06 12.94 12.58
C ASN A 185 -23.16 14.43 12.95
N LYS A 186 -23.84 14.72 14.05
CA LYS A 186 -24.01 16.12 14.54
C LYS A 186 -22.68 16.84 14.77
N ASN A 187 -21.65 16.10 15.18
CA ASN A 187 -20.33 16.67 15.46
C ASN A 187 -19.52 17.01 14.20
N VAL A 188 -19.96 16.57 13.02
CA VAL A 188 -19.26 16.77 11.73
C VAL A 188 -19.94 17.88 10.90
N VAL A 189 -21.12 18.33 11.31
CA VAL A 189 -21.88 19.38 10.58
C VAL A 189 -21.12 20.70 10.55
N LEU A 190 -20.41 21.02 11.61
CA LEU A 190 -19.65 22.28 11.69
C LEU A 190 -18.48 22.28 10.70
N GLU A 191 -17.71 21.20 10.65
CA GLU A 191 -16.58 21.04 9.75
C GLU A 191 -17.04 21.04 8.27
N ALA A 192 -18.17 20.39 7.99
CA ALA A 192 -18.78 20.41 6.65
C ALA A 192 -19.20 21.82 6.24
N ASN A 193 -19.80 22.61 7.14
CA ASN A 193 -20.18 24.00 6.87
C ASN A 193 -18.97 24.91 6.71
N GLN A 194 -17.91 24.70 7.48
CA GLN A 194 -16.65 25.45 7.32
C GLN A 194 -16.02 25.17 5.94
N ALA A 195 -15.96 23.91 5.54
CA ALA A 195 -15.45 23.52 4.22
C ALA A 195 -16.30 24.12 3.09
N ALA A 196 -17.63 24.11 3.24
CA ALA A 196 -18.56 24.73 2.27
C ALA A 196 -18.28 26.24 2.13
N GLY A 197 -18.01 26.95 3.24
CA GLY A 197 -17.71 28.38 3.23
C GLY A 197 -16.33 28.73 2.64
N LEU A 198 -15.40 27.77 2.58
CA LEU A 198 -14.07 27.96 2.01
C LEU A 198 -14.01 27.59 0.50
N CYS A 199 -15.02 26.89 -0.02
CA CYS A 199 -15.07 26.49 -1.41
C CYS A 199 -15.73 27.57 -2.27
N GLU A 200 -14.98 28.18 -3.21
CA GLU A 200 -15.45 29.28 -4.06
C GLU A 200 -15.88 28.84 -5.47
N ASP A 201 -15.41 27.67 -5.92
CA ASP A 201 -15.56 27.20 -7.31
C ASP A 201 -16.70 26.22 -7.54
N LYS A 202 -17.38 25.77 -6.48
CA LYS A 202 -18.48 24.83 -6.48
C LYS A 202 -19.57 25.27 -5.52
N ASN A 203 -20.80 24.91 -5.81
CA ASN A 203 -21.92 25.18 -4.91
C ASN A 203 -22.10 24.01 -3.93
N ILE A 204 -21.77 24.22 -2.66
CA ILE A 204 -21.80 23.17 -1.64
C ILE A 204 -23.02 23.33 -0.76
N ILE A 205 -23.83 22.28 -0.66
CA ILE A 205 -25.04 22.21 0.14
C ILE A 205 -24.86 21.17 1.24
N VAL A 206 -24.73 21.61 2.48
CA VAL A 206 -24.66 20.72 3.63
C VAL A 206 -26.08 20.42 4.12
N LEU A 207 -26.49 19.15 4.05
CA LEU A 207 -27.70 18.65 4.67
C LEU A 207 -27.33 18.14 6.07
N ALA A 208 -27.81 18.79 7.12
CA ALA A 208 -27.42 18.53 8.51
C ALA A 208 -27.97 17.18 9.03
N THR A 209 -27.58 16.09 8.38
CA THR A 209 -27.93 14.71 8.79
C THR A 209 -27.19 14.32 10.05
N ALA A 210 -27.89 13.78 11.04
CA ALA A 210 -27.35 13.39 12.34
C ALA A 210 -26.93 11.91 12.43
N ASN A 211 -27.33 11.11 11.47
CA ASN A 211 -27.06 9.67 11.40
C ASN A 211 -27.17 9.16 9.95
N ALA A 212 -26.62 7.96 9.69
CA ALA A 212 -26.64 7.36 8.36
C ALA A 212 -28.06 7.14 7.78
N PRO A 213 -29.09 6.69 8.55
CA PRO A 213 -30.45 6.59 8.03
C PRO A 213 -30.99 7.91 7.46
N GLN A 214 -30.70 9.05 8.07
CA GLN A 214 -31.09 10.36 7.55
C GLN A 214 -30.39 10.68 6.22
N GLY A 215 -29.08 10.40 6.09
CA GLY A 215 -28.36 10.56 4.83
C GLY A 215 -28.89 9.66 3.72
N ILE A 216 -29.23 8.42 4.05
CA ILE A 216 -29.85 7.46 3.13
C ILE A 216 -31.22 8.00 2.66
N SER A 217 -32.08 8.45 3.58
CA SER A 217 -33.37 9.00 3.23
C SER A 217 -33.28 10.24 2.36
N ALA A 218 -32.31 11.12 2.64
CA ALA A 218 -32.05 12.28 1.80
C ALA A 218 -31.62 11.86 0.38
N MET A 219 -30.73 10.88 0.27
CA MET A 219 -30.25 10.41 -1.04
C MET A 219 -31.39 9.76 -1.87
N ILE A 220 -32.26 8.99 -1.24
CA ILE A 220 -33.45 8.40 -1.89
C ILE A 220 -34.45 9.45 -2.38
N ALA A 221 -34.54 10.58 -1.66
CA ALA A 221 -35.45 11.67 -2.03
C ALA A 221 -34.92 12.60 -3.14
N PHE A 222 -33.67 12.41 -3.57
CA PHE A 222 -33.09 13.16 -4.68
C PHE A 222 -33.73 12.77 -6.01
N ASP A 223 -34.03 13.78 -6.84
CA ASP A 223 -34.52 13.60 -8.22
C ASP A 223 -33.70 14.49 -9.17
N SER A 224 -32.97 13.87 -10.11
CA SER A 224 -32.12 14.58 -11.08
C SER A 224 -32.90 15.49 -12.03
N THR A 225 -34.23 15.37 -12.12
CA THR A 225 -35.10 16.20 -12.98
C THR A 225 -35.57 17.49 -12.29
N MET A 226 -35.39 17.56 -10.96
CA MET A 226 -35.81 18.72 -10.16
C MET A 226 -34.72 19.81 -10.12
N THR A 227 -35.17 21.02 -9.76
CA THR A 227 -34.20 22.12 -9.51
C THR A 227 -33.37 21.85 -8.23
N LEU A 228 -32.28 22.57 -8.09
CA LEU A 228 -31.43 22.47 -6.90
C LEU A 228 -32.18 22.76 -5.60
N GLU A 229 -33.02 23.82 -5.61
CA GLU A 229 -33.78 24.23 -4.42
C GLU A 229 -34.89 23.23 -4.10
N ASP A 230 -35.59 22.69 -5.11
CA ASP A 230 -36.58 21.66 -4.89
C ASP A 230 -35.95 20.37 -4.31
N ASN A 231 -34.81 19.96 -4.86
CA ASN A 231 -34.06 18.81 -4.32
C ASN A 231 -33.64 19.03 -2.87
N LYS A 232 -33.09 20.21 -2.57
CA LYS A 232 -32.70 20.56 -1.19
C LYS A 232 -33.86 20.47 -0.23
N ASN A 233 -35.04 20.99 -0.62
CA ASN A 233 -36.25 20.98 0.21
C ASN A 233 -36.77 19.54 0.39
N ASN A 234 -36.87 18.75 -0.68
CA ASN A 234 -37.30 17.35 -0.63
C ASN A 234 -36.40 16.51 0.26
N MET A 235 -35.10 16.69 0.11
CA MET A 235 -34.10 15.96 0.90
C MET A 235 -34.14 16.34 2.38
N LEU A 236 -34.32 17.64 2.71
CA LEU A 236 -34.53 18.10 4.08
C LEU A 236 -35.81 17.57 4.70
N GLU A 237 -36.91 17.52 3.94
CA GLU A 237 -38.18 16.92 4.40
C GLU A 237 -37.96 15.42 4.70
N ALA A 238 -37.29 14.68 3.82
CA ALA A 238 -36.97 13.27 4.04
C ALA A 238 -36.12 13.06 5.29
N VAL A 239 -35.14 13.91 5.54
CA VAL A 239 -34.30 13.90 6.76
C VAL A 239 -35.18 14.10 8.01
N SER A 240 -36.12 15.04 7.97
CA SER A 240 -36.99 15.36 9.11
C SER A 240 -37.94 14.23 9.50
N ASN A 241 -38.29 13.36 8.55
CA ASN A 241 -39.18 12.22 8.76
C ASN A 241 -38.45 11.01 9.40
N VAL A 242 -37.14 11.01 9.48
CA VAL A 242 -36.33 9.96 10.13
C VAL A 242 -36.02 10.36 11.57
N LYS A 243 -36.54 9.56 12.52
CA LYS A 243 -36.38 9.77 13.98
C LYS A 243 -35.07 9.15 14.49
#